data_69245cde4d5da6680fcfe81be7bebaa2
#
_entry.id   69245cde4d5da6680fcfe81be7bebaa2
#
_cell.length_a   1.000
_cell.length_b   1.000
_cell.length_c   1.000
_cell.angle_alpha   90.00
_cell.angle_beta   90.00
_cell.angle_gamma   90.00
#
_symmetry.space_group_name_H-M   'P 1'
#
loop_
_entity.id
_entity.type
_entity.pdbx_description
1 polymer ?
#
loop_
_entity_poly.entity_id
_entity_poly.type
_entity_poly.pdbx_seq_one_letter_code
_entity_poly.pdbx_strand_id
1 'polypeptide(L)'
;MHKIEFCLNNHTTVLNTNFKEMLTVNTYTYSQPIEIPANYGKKISIALTIPDDYVFLCVTNIKTNEEVAYSYFTGIEQNVLTCFVGNDREVPKIIPNGISVDVLLIKKMAVNIVD
;
A
#
# COMPACT_ATOMS: atom_id res chain seq x y z
N MET A 1 -15.81 17.57 -11.06
CA MET A 1 -16.47 16.59 -10.19
C MET A 1 -16.54 15.26 -10.88
N HIS A 2 -16.10 14.23 -10.21
CA HIS A 2 -16.14 12.87 -10.73
C HIS A 2 -17.38 12.16 -10.17
N LYS A 3 -17.97 11.31 -10.98
CA LYS A 3 -19.06 10.45 -10.57
C LYS A 3 -18.53 9.03 -10.41
N ILE A 4 -18.89 8.41 -9.31
CA ILE A 4 -18.56 7.01 -9.04
C ILE A 4 -19.85 6.23 -9.01
N GLU A 5 -19.95 5.19 -9.82
CA GLU A 5 -21.12 4.33 -9.88
C GLU A 5 -20.79 2.97 -9.28
N PHE A 6 -21.65 2.51 -8.39
CA PHE A 6 -21.56 1.18 -7.81
C PHE A 6 -22.85 0.43 -8.08
N CYS A 7 -22.71 -0.82 -8.52
CA CYS A 7 -23.86 -1.73 -8.67
C CYS A 7 -23.79 -2.77 -7.56
N LEU A 8 -24.81 -2.75 -6.70
CA LEU A 8 -24.96 -3.71 -5.61
C LEU A 8 -26.35 -4.34 -5.72
N ASN A 9 -26.41 -5.65 -5.90
CA ASN A 9 -27.68 -6.39 -5.93
C ASN A 9 -28.71 -5.78 -6.92
N ASN A 10 -28.25 -5.40 -8.11
CA ASN A 10 -29.05 -4.77 -9.16
C ASN A 10 -29.47 -3.32 -8.85
N HIS A 11 -28.92 -2.72 -7.81
CA HIS A 11 -29.12 -1.30 -7.52
C HIS A 11 -27.87 -0.53 -7.90
N THR A 12 -28.05 0.66 -8.45
CA THR A 12 -26.95 1.55 -8.82
C THR A 12 -26.94 2.76 -7.90
N THR A 13 -25.83 2.97 -7.24
CA THR A 13 -25.58 4.16 -6.43
C THR A 13 -24.63 5.08 -7.17
N VAL A 14 -25.02 6.33 -7.36
CA VAL A 14 -24.19 7.35 -8.00
C VAL A 14 -23.70 8.31 -6.92
N LEU A 15 -22.40 8.45 -6.81
CA LEU A 15 -21.76 9.39 -5.88
C LEU A 15 -21.33 10.63 -6.64
N ASN A 16 -21.95 11.77 -6.32
CA ASN A 16 -21.57 13.07 -6.86
C ASN A 16 -20.60 13.73 -5.89
N THR A 17 -19.32 13.41 -6.03
CA THR A 17 -18.28 13.96 -5.15
C THR A 17 -16.99 14.15 -5.92
N ASN A 18 -16.10 14.98 -5.40
CA ASN A 18 -14.75 15.07 -5.92
C ASN A 18 -13.95 13.88 -5.40
N PHE A 19 -13.68 12.92 -6.30
CA PHE A 19 -12.99 11.69 -5.96
C PHE A 19 -11.62 11.96 -5.33
N LYS A 20 -10.91 12.97 -5.79
CA LYS A 20 -9.59 13.33 -5.25
C LYS A 20 -9.62 13.72 -3.78
N GLU A 21 -10.72 14.32 -3.31
CA GLU A 21 -10.86 14.72 -1.91
C GLU A 21 -11.05 13.54 -0.98
N MET A 22 -11.42 12.38 -1.53
CA MET A 22 -11.61 11.15 -0.77
C MET A 22 -10.34 10.35 -0.62
N LEU A 23 -9.33 10.66 -1.41
CA LEU A 23 -8.07 9.93 -1.46
C LEU A 23 -7.01 10.63 -0.64
N THR A 24 -6.21 9.85 0.05
CA THR A 24 -5.01 10.33 0.73
C THR A 24 -3.90 9.31 0.59
N VAL A 25 -2.67 9.79 0.58
CA VAL A 25 -1.48 8.94 0.54
C VAL A 25 -0.79 9.06 1.89
N ASN A 26 -0.64 7.92 2.57
CA ASN A 26 0.15 7.83 3.79
C ASN A 26 1.41 7.03 3.53
N THR A 27 2.50 7.45 4.15
CA THR A 27 3.78 6.76 4.07
C THR A 27 4.02 6.01 5.36
N TYR A 28 4.35 4.73 5.24
CA TYR A 28 4.71 3.87 6.36
C TYR A 28 6.13 3.37 6.16
N THR A 29 6.88 3.31 7.25
CA THR A 29 8.30 2.99 7.18
C THR A 29 8.64 1.81 8.06
N TYR A 30 9.40 0.86 7.50
CA TYR A 30 10.12 -0.14 8.26
C TYR A 30 11.55 0.39 8.41
N SER A 31 11.89 0.86 9.60
CA SER A 31 13.12 1.63 9.84
C SER A 31 14.32 0.80 10.29
N GLN A 32 14.18 -0.53 10.36
CA GLN A 32 15.26 -1.41 10.76
C GLN A 32 16.17 -1.72 9.57
N PRO A 33 17.47 -1.97 9.80
CA PRO A 33 18.36 -2.47 8.76
C PRO A 33 17.84 -3.79 8.19
N ILE A 34 17.95 -3.94 6.87
CA ILE A 34 17.52 -5.15 6.16
C ILE A 34 18.73 -5.74 5.49
N GLU A 35 19.06 -7.00 5.83
CA GLU A 35 20.10 -7.75 5.15
C GLU A 35 19.46 -8.72 4.17
N ILE A 36 19.83 -8.59 2.89
CA ILE A 36 19.32 -9.47 1.84
C ILE A 36 20.47 -10.37 1.39
N PRO A 37 20.37 -11.69 1.58
CA PRO A 37 21.41 -12.61 1.13
C PRO A 37 21.65 -12.53 -0.38
N ALA A 38 22.83 -12.97 -0.81
CA ALA A 38 23.17 -13.00 -2.23
C ALA A 38 22.14 -13.82 -3.02
N ASN A 39 21.70 -13.27 -4.16
CA ASN A 39 20.73 -13.92 -5.07
C ASN A 39 19.42 -14.32 -4.38
N TYR A 40 18.96 -13.53 -3.41
CA TYR A 40 17.79 -13.87 -2.61
C TYR A 40 16.83 -12.69 -2.46
N GLY A 41 15.61 -13.00 -2.03
CA GLY A 41 14.62 -12.00 -1.65
C GLY A 41 14.37 -12.03 -0.15
N LYS A 42 14.03 -10.88 0.40
CA LYS A 42 13.67 -10.72 1.81
C LYS A 42 12.24 -10.25 1.93
N LYS A 43 11.47 -10.96 2.74
CA LYS A 43 10.10 -10.59 3.07
C LYS A 43 10.11 -9.58 4.21
N ILE A 44 9.40 -8.47 4.01
CA ILE A 44 9.30 -7.39 5.00
C ILE A 44 7.83 -7.20 5.35
N SER A 45 7.54 -7.11 6.64
CA SER A 45 6.19 -6.84 7.15
C SER A 45 6.16 -5.46 7.76
N ILE A 46 5.19 -4.65 7.35
CA ILE A 46 5.03 -3.28 7.80
C ILE A 46 3.64 -3.13 8.39
N ALA A 47 3.57 -2.76 9.68
CA ALA A 47 2.29 -2.48 10.32
C ALA A 47 1.76 -1.13 9.84
N LEU A 48 0.52 -1.11 9.40
CA LEU A 48 -0.15 0.10 8.93
C LEU A 48 -1.07 0.63 10.03
N THR A 49 -0.99 1.93 10.29
CA THR A 49 -1.94 2.64 11.13
C THR A 49 -2.94 3.34 10.22
N ILE A 50 -4.03 2.66 9.91
CA ILE A 50 -5.06 3.21 9.03
C ILE A 50 -6.12 3.89 9.89
N PRO A 51 -6.42 5.19 9.69
CA PRO A 51 -7.50 5.86 10.42
C PRO A 51 -8.85 5.14 10.22
N ASP A 52 -9.69 5.16 11.23
CA ASP A 52 -10.97 4.42 11.24
C ASP A 52 -11.92 4.83 10.11
N ASP A 53 -11.80 6.05 9.63
CA ASP A 53 -12.64 6.56 8.54
C ASP A 53 -12.05 6.33 7.14
N TYR A 54 -10.96 5.58 7.05
CA TYR A 54 -10.31 5.24 5.79
C TYR A 54 -10.18 3.74 5.61
N VAL A 55 -10.08 3.32 4.36
CA VAL A 55 -9.75 1.94 3.98
C VAL A 55 -8.56 1.93 3.04
N PHE A 56 -7.79 0.85 3.10
CA PHE A 56 -6.68 0.60 2.21
C PHE A 56 -7.19 0.35 0.79
N LEU A 57 -6.59 1.04 -0.18
CA LEU A 57 -6.91 0.85 -1.58
C LEU A 57 -5.78 0.12 -2.32
N CYS A 58 -4.58 0.68 -2.30
CA CYS A 58 -3.42 0.05 -2.96
C CYS A 58 -2.10 0.64 -2.45
N VAL A 59 -1.00 -0.06 -2.76
CA VAL A 59 0.36 0.45 -2.62
C VAL A 59 0.71 1.18 -3.90
N THR A 60 1.12 2.43 -3.79
CA THR A 60 1.50 3.24 -4.95
C THR A 60 3.01 3.26 -5.19
N ASN A 61 3.81 3.07 -4.15
CA ASN A 61 5.25 3.10 -4.27
C ASN A 61 5.93 2.36 -3.12
N ILE A 62 7.04 1.70 -3.41
CA ILE A 62 7.95 1.12 -2.42
C ILE A 62 9.30 1.80 -2.63
N LYS A 63 9.80 2.47 -1.60
CA LYS A 63 11.00 3.28 -1.67
C LYS A 63 12.10 2.71 -0.78
N THR A 64 13.31 2.67 -1.31
CA THR A 64 14.50 2.38 -0.53
C THR A 64 15.55 3.45 -0.83
N ASN A 65 16.45 3.70 0.12
CA ASN A 65 17.59 4.58 -0.12
C ASN A 65 18.73 3.86 -0.83
N GLU A 66 18.59 2.56 -1.04
CA GLU A 66 19.57 1.70 -1.68
C GLU A 66 18.94 1.05 -2.91
N GLU A 67 19.79 0.81 -3.92
CA GLU A 67 19.35 0.10 -5.11
C GLU A 67 19.09 -1.36 -4.80
N VAL A 68 17.92 -1.85 -5.18
CA VAL A 68 17.54 -3.25 -5.09
C VAL A 68 17.15 -3.76 -6.47
N ALA A 69 17.29 -5.07 -6.70
CA ALA A 69 16.97 -5.65 -7.99
C ALA A 69 15.47 -5.59 -8.28
N TYR A 70 14.66 -5.80 -7.26
CA TYR A 70 13.21 -5.69 -7.38
C TYR A 70 12.58 -5.45 -6.00
N SER A 71 11.40 -4.86 -6.04
CA SER A 71 10.55 -4.75 -4.87
C SER A 71 9.10 -4.84 -5.31
N TYR A 72 8.27 -5.55 -4.55
CA TYR A 72 6.85 -5.66 -4.85
C TYR A 72 6.01 -5.96 -3.62
N PHE A 73 4.76 -5.55 -3.70
CA PHE A 73 3.74 -5.80 -2.69
C PHE A 73 3.16 -7.21 -2.90
N THR A 74 2.98 -7.96 -1.82
CA THR A 74 2.44 -9.32 -1.90
C THR A 74 1.08 -9.47 -1.24
N GLY A 75 0.75 -8.67 -0.26
CA GLY A 75 -0.55 -8.75 0.39
C GLY A 75 -0.67 -7.89 1.63
N ILE A 76 -1.90 -7.75 2.09
CA ILE A 76 -2.21 -7.10 3.35
C ILE A 76 -3.19 -7.98 4.11
N GLU A 77 -2.95 -8.16 5.40
CA GLU A 77 -3.81 -8.91 6.30
C GLU A 77 -3.77 -8.27 7.67
N GLN A 78 -4.94 -7.95 8.22
CA GLN A 78 -5.07 -7.32 9.55
C GLN A 78 -4.18 -6.08 9.71
N ASN A 79 -4.18 -5.22 8.67
CA ASN A 79 -3.36 -4.00 8.63
C ASN A 79 -1.85 -4.24 8.69
N VAL A 80 -1.39 -5.43 8.36
CA VAL A 80 0.03 -5.73 8.17
C VAL A 80 0.27 -5.95 6.69
N LEU A 81 1.07 -5.07 6.11
CA LEU A 81 1.44 -5.12 4.70
C LEU A 81 2.72 -5.95 4.55
N THR A 82 2.73 -6.84 3.58
CA THR A 82 3.91 -7.64 3.26
C THR A 82 4.43 -7.27 1.89
N CYS A 83 5.73 -7.03 1.80
CA CYS A 83 6.40 -6.80 0.54
C CYS A 83 7.71 -7.57 0.48
N PHE A 84 8.23 -7.74 -0.74
CA PHE A 84 9.52 -8.37 -0.98
C PHE A 84 10.50 -7.37 -1.55
N VAL A 85 11.76 -7.47 -1.12
CA VAL A 85 12.90 -6.79 -1.73
C VAL A 85 13.92 -7.84 -2.13
N GLY A 86 14.49 -7.69 -3.31
CA GLY A 86 15.38 -8.70 -3.89
C GLY A 86 16.78 -8.16 -4.18
N ASN A 87 17.76 -9.07 -4.05
CA ASN A 87 19.15 -8.84 -4.39
C ASN A 87 19.57 -9.85 -5.45
N ASP A 88 19.94 -9.38 -6.62
CA ASP A 88 20.42 -10.22 -7.73
C ASP A 88 21.94 -10.32 -7.82
N ARG A 89 22.65 -9.77 -6.85
CA ARG A 89 24.11 -9.81 -6.80
C ARG A 89 24.62 -11.05 -6.06
N GLU A 90 25.85 -11.39 -6.31
CA GLU A 90 26.50 -12.56 -5.70
C GLU A 90 27.02 -12.28 -4.28
N VAL A 91 26.80 -11.06 -3.78
CA VAL A 91 27.17 -10.66 -2.42
C VAL A 91 25.94 -10.17 -1.68
N PRO A 92 25.88 -10.36 -0.35
CA PRO A 92 24.78 -9.81 0.44
C PRO A 92 24.70 -8.30 0.32
N LYS A 93 23.47 -7.78 0.42
CA LYS A 93 23.21 -6.34 0.42
C LYS A 93 22.55 -5.93 1.73
N ILE A 94 22.99 -4.81 2.28
CA ILE A 94 22.38 -4.25 3.48
C ILE A 94 21.69 -2.95 3.10
N ILE A 95 20.41 -2.84 3.48
CA ILE A 95 19.64 -1.60 3.40
C ILE A 95 19.62 -1.01 4.81
N PRO A 96 20.45 0.00 5.11
CA PRO A 96 20.66 0.42 6.50
C PRO A 96 19.46 1.12 7.14
N ASN A 97 18.65 1.81 6.34
CA ASN A 97 17.54 2.63 6.85
C ASN A 97 16.16 2.04 6.54
N GLY A 98 16.14 0.76 6.14
CA GLY A 98 14.91 0.07 5.83
C GLY A 98 14.23 0.57 4.57
N ILE A 99 12.91 0.41 4.52
CA ILE A 99 12.10 0.78 3.37
C ILE A 99 10.89 1.59 3.81
N SER A 100 10.37 2.39 2.88
CA SER A 100 9.10 3.10 3.05
C SER A 100 8.12 2.68 1.96
N VAL A 101 6.84 2.62 2.31
CA VAL A 101 5.77 2.36 1.35
C VAL A 101 4.78 3.50 1.37
N ASP A 102 4.36 3.94 0.19
CA ASP A 102 3.28 4.88 0.03
C ASP A 102 2.00 4.10 -0.24
N VAL A 103 1.01 4.35 0.57
CA VAL A 103 -0.26 3.63 0.55
C VAL A 103 -1.37 4.61 0.25
N LEU A 104 -2.18 4.28 -0.75
CA LEU A 104 -3.35 5.06 -1.09
C LEU A 104 -4.54 4.57 -0.27
N LEU A 105 -5.15 5.50 0.46
CA LEU A 105 -6.32 5.26 1.28
C LEU A 105 -7.51 6.01 0.69
N ILE A 106 -8.69 5.42 0.84
CA ILE A 106 -9.94 6.07 0.45
C ILE A 106 -10.83 6.23 1.68
N LYS A 107 -11.44 7.39 1.80
CA LYS A 107 -12.34 7.70 2.90
C LYS A 107 -13.61 6.85 2.84
N LYS A 108 -13.99 6.27 3.97
CA LYS A 108 -15.27 5.56 4.08
C LYS A 108 -16.42 6.53 3.88
N MET A 109 -17.43 6.08 3.19
CA MET A 109 -18.62 6.86 2.91
C MET A 109 -19.86 6.11 3.34
N ALA A 110 -20.86 6.88 3.80
CA ALA A 110 -22.21 6.36 3.85
C ALA A 110 -22.71 6.26 2.41
N VAL A 111 -22.97 5.04 1.96
CA VAL A 111 -23.52 4.80 0.62
C VAL A 111 -25.04 4.68 0.76
N ASN A 112 -25.76 5.62 0.16
CA ASN A 112 -27.19 5.54 0.06
C ASN A 112 -27.53 4.66 -1.13
N ILE A 113 -28.10 3.50 -0.85
CA ILE A 113 -28.59 2.61 -1.89
C ILE A 113 -30.01 3.04 -2.20
N VAL A 114 -30.21 3.47 -3.44
CA VAL A 114 -31.52 3.90 -3.92
C VAL A 114 -32.10 2.77 -4.74
N ASP A 115 -33.23 2.30 -4.31
CA ASP A 115 -33.97 1.26 -5.03
C ASP A 115 -34.75 1.83 -6.22
#